data_d8034b5b1988eaaa0a583d6b9faf4375
#
_entry.id   d8034b5b1988eaaa0a583d6b9faf4375
#
_cell.length_a   1.000
_cell.length_b   1.000
_cell.length_c   1.000
_cell.angle_alpha   90.00
_cell.angle_beta   90.00
_cell.angle_gamma   90.00
#
_symmetry.space_group_name_H-M   'P 1'
#
loop_
_entity.id
_entity.type
_entity.pdbx_description
1 polymer ?
#
loop_
_entity_poly.entity_id
_entity_poly.type
_entity_poly.pdbx_seq_one_letter_code
_entity_poly.pdbx_strand_id
1 'polypeptide(L)'
;YESDIILNDKKIIRGEKIKFINHDGTIEPCITAQLIKRFPLNEEAKEILLSAQENDCINLFSLDKNVAIDFNDSEQVLSISIPQKYMASTYS
;
A
#
# COMPACT_ATOMS: atom_id res chain seq x y z
N TYR A 1 -14.78 -2.40 -0.20
CA TYR A 1 -14.42 -3.44 -1.16
C TYR A 1 -13.50 -4.47 -0.55
N GLU A 2 -13.73 -5.73 -0.88
CA GLU A 2 -12.74 -6.76 -0.62
C GLU A 2 -11.86 -6.88 -1.85
N SER A 3 -10.56 -6.89 -1.62
CA SER A 3 -9.60 -6.90 -2.71
C SER A 3 -8.40 -7.75 -2.33
N ASP A 4 -7.83 -8.40 -3.33
CA ASP A 4 -6.52 -9.01 -3.17
C ASP A 4 -5.47 -7.92 -3.37
N ILE A 5 -4.38 -8.00 -2.64
CA ILE A 5 -3.30 -7.02 -2.73
C ILE A 5 -2.04 -7.71 -3.21
N ILE A 6 -1.47 -7.18 -4.28
CA ILE A 6 -0.21 -7.67 -4.84
C ILE A 6 0.84 -6.59 -4.64
N LEU A 7 1.93 -6.94 -3.98
CA LEU A 7 3.03 -6.01 -3.72
C LEU A 7 4.23 -6.44 -4.54
N ASN A 8 4.68 -5.56 -5.44
CA ASN A 8 5.83 -5.78 -6.33
C ASN A 8 5.72 -7.11 -7.09
N ASP A 9 4.50 -7.45 -7.51
CA ASP A 9 4.17 -8.65 -8.28
C ASP A 9 4.49 -9.97 -7.57
N LYS A 10 4.71 -9.91 -6.24
CA LYS A 10 5.12 -11.11 -5.49
C LYS A 10 4.25 -11.41 -4.29
N LYS A 11 4.14 -10.47 -3.37
CA LYS A 11 3.39 -10.69 -2.13
C LYS A 11 1.90 -10.56 -2.39
N ILE A 12 1.12 -11.57 -1.99
CA ILE A 12 -0.33 -11.56 -2.14
C ILE A 12 -0.99 -11.59 -0.77
N ILE A 13 -1.85 -10.62 -0.52
CA ILE A 13 -2.73 -10.59 0.64
C ILE A 13 -4.14 -10.74 0.10
N ARG A 14 -4.86 -11.75 0.52
CA ARG A 14 -6.16 -12.08 -0.07
C ARG A 14 -7.32 -11.59 0.77
N GLY A 15 -8.35 -11.12 0.07
CA GLY A 15 -9.64 -10.81 0.68
C GLY A 15 -9.59 -9.69 1.71
N GLU A 16 -8.72 -8.72 1.50
CA GLU A 16 -8.58 -7.60 2.43
C GLU A 16 -9.67 -6.56 2.15
N LYS A 17 -10.30 -6.07 3.20
CA LYS A 17 -11.29 -5.01 3.06
C LYS A 17 -10.59 -3.68 2.93
N ILE A 18 -10.79 -3.03 1.79
CA ILE A 18 -10.17 -1.75 1.47
C ILE A 18 -11.26 -0.69 1.38
N LYS A 19 -11.11 0.38 2.14
CA LYS A 19 -11.95 1.56 1.99
C LYS A 19 -11.35 2.46 0.94
N PHE A 20 -12.19 3.06 0.12
CA PHE A 20 -11.75 4.05 -0.85
C PHE A 20 -12.25 5.41 -0.41
N ILE A 21 -11.39 6.39 -0.51
CA ILE A 21 -11.69 7.76 -0.13
C ILE A 21 -11.63 8.66 -1.36
N ASN A 22 -12.46 9.70 -1.34
CA ASN A 22 -12.45 10.70 -2.41
C ASN A 22 -11.56 11.85 -1.97
N HIS A 23 -10.49 12.08 -2.70
CA HIS A 23 -9.55 13.15 -2.42
C HIS A 23 -9.41 14.02 -3.66
N ASP A 24 -9.97 15.24 -3.62
CA ASP A 24 -9.93 16.19 -4.73
C ASP A 24 -10.48 15.60 -6.04
N GLY A 25 -11.55 14.83 -5.94
CA GLY A 25 -12.18 14.21 -7.10
C GLY A 25 -11.53 12.91 -7.55
N THR A 26 -10.47 12.47 -6.87
CA THR A 26 -9.78 11.22 -7.16
C THR A 26 -10.13 10.18 -6.10
N ILE A 27 -10.47 8.98 -6.52
CA ILE A 27 -10.75 7.87 -5.62
C ILE A 27 -9.44 7.15 -5.32
N GLU A 28 -9.08 7.07 -4.03
CA GLU A 28 -7.83 6.45 -3.61
C GLU A 28 -8.09 5.40 -2.54
N PRO A 29 -7.31 4.30 -2.51
CA PRO A 29 -7.47 3.30 -1.45
C PRO A 29 -6.92 3.82 -0.14
N CYS A 30 -7.60 3.48 0.94
CA CYS A 30 -7.14 3.80 2.29
C CYS A 30 -6.23 2.68 2.79
N ILE A 31 -4.93 2.94 2.85
CA ILE A 31 -3.96 1.97 3.34
C ILE A 31 -3.78 2.21 4.84
N THR A 32 -4.05 1.19 5.64
CA THR A 32 -4.01 1.31 7.10
C THR A 32 -2.64 0.94 7.66
N ALA A 33 -2.39 1.36 8.91
CA ALA A 33 -1.17 0.98 9.61
C ALA A 33 -1.04 -0.54 9.74
N GLN A 34 -2.16 -1.23 9.97
CA GLN A 34 -2.16 -2.69 10.07
C GLN A 34 -1.70 -3.33 8.77
N LEU A 35 -2.12 -2.77 7.66
CA LEU A 35 -1.72 -3.27 6.35
C LEU A 35 -0.23 -3.05 6.11
N ILE A 36 0.27 -1.88 6.48
CA ILE A 36 1.70 -1.56 6.33
C ILE A 36 2.56 -2.56 7.12
N LYS A 37 2.12 -2.96 8.30
CA LYS A 37 2.86 -3.94 9.12
C LYS A 37 2.93 -5.31 8.48
N ARG A 38 2.02 -5.62 7.59
CA ARG A 38 1.99 -6.91 6.88
C ARG A 38 2.87 -6.90 5.63
N PHE A 39 3.28 -5.73 5.16
CA PHE A 39 4.14 -5.61 3.99
C PHE A 39 5.59 -5.90 4.38
N PRO A 40 6.38 -6.55 3.51
CA PRO A 40 7.80 -6.83 3.80
C PRO A 40 8.67 -5.59 3.55
N LEU A 41 8.44 -4.55 4.35
CA LEU A 41 9.17 -3.28 4.26
C LEU A 41 10.28 -3.22 5.32
N ASN A 42 11.33 -2.44 5.04
CA ASN A 42 12.36 -2.23 6.05
C ASN A 42 11.86 -1.25 7.12
N GLU A 43 12.62 -1.11 8.20
CA GLU A 43 12.20 -0.29 9.33
C GLU A 43 12.07 1.18 8.95
N GLU A 44 12.99 1.69 8.13
CA GLU A 44 12.95 3.08 7.68
C GLU A 44 11.66 3.37 6.93
N ALA A 45 11.29 2.48 6.00
CA ALA A 45 10.06 2.66 5.23
C ALA A 45 8.84 2.63 6.13
N LYS A 46 8.79 1.71 7.08
CA LYS A 46 7.68 1.62 8.03
C LYS A 46 7.55 2.89 8.87
N GLU A 47 8.66 3.42 9.35
CA GLU A 47 8.64 4.64 10.14
C GLU A 47 8.11 5.82 9.35
N ILE A 48 8.57 5.97 8.11
CA ILE A 48 8.13 7.06 7.25
C ILE A 48 6.63 6.97 7.01
N LEU A 49 6.16 5.78 6.66
CA LEU A 49 4.74 5.59 6.32
C LEU A 49 3.84 5.75 7.55
N LEU A 50 4.24 5.20 8.69
CA LEU A 50 3.44 5.32 9.91
C LEU A 50 3.38 6.76 10.41
N SER A 51 4.43 7.53 10.18
CA SER A 51 4.45 8.96 10.52
C SER A 51 3.57 9.80 9.60
N ALA A 52 3.26 9.28 8.41
CA ALA A 52 2.43 9.97 7.43
C ALA A 52 0.96 9.61 7.54
N GLN A 53 0.57 8.93 8.60
CA GLN A 53 -0.81 8.52 8.79
C GLN A 53 -1.72 9.73 9.02
N GLU A 54 -2.82 9.79 8.27
CA GLU A 54 -3.80 10.85 8.40
C GLU A 54 -5.18 10.24 8.27
N ASN A 55 -6.05 10.48 9.26
CA ASN A 55 -7.42 9.93 9.29
C ASN A 55 -7.44 8.40 9.14
N ASP A 56 -6.49 7.74 9.79
CA ASP A 56 -6.31 6.28 9.76
C ASP A 56 -5.89 5.75 8.39
N CYS A 57 -5.58 6.63 7.44
CA CYS A 57 -5.10 6.25 6.12
C CYS A 57 -3.69 6.75 5.91
N ILE A 58 -2.90 5.97 5.19
CA ILE A 58 -1.50 6.30 4.92
C ILE A 58 -1.34 6.55 3.43
N ASN A 59 -0.73 7.68 3.09
CA ASN A 59 -0.40 8.01 1.71
C ASN A 59 0.95 7.39 1.36
N LEU A 60 0.93 6.33 0.56
CA LEU A 60 2.16 5.63 0.17
C LEU A 60 3.12 6.51 -0.61
N PHE A 61 2.63 7.53 -1.30
CA PHE A 61 3.49 8.45 -2.04
C PHE A 61 4.34 9.32 -1.11
N SER A 62 4.02 9.35 0.19
CA SER A 62 4.87 10.01 1.18
C SER A 62 6.22 9.33 1.33
N LEU A 63 6.30 8.05 0.97
CA LEU A 63 7.55 7.30 1.03
C LEU A 63 8.47 7.66 -0.13
N ASP A 64 7.91 7.66 -1.35
CA ASP A 64 8.68 7.94 -2.55
C ASP A 64 7.70 8.25 -3.69
N LYS A 65 8.07 9.20 -4.54
CA LYS A 65 7.25 9.56 -5.70
C LYS A 65 7.17 8.43 -6.73
N ASN A 66 8.07 7.46 -6.65
CA ASN A 66 8.11 6.34 -7.57
C ASN A 66 7.22 5.17 -7.13
N VAL A 67 6.54 5.30 -6.00
CA VAL A 67 5.51 4.33 -5.61
C VAL A 67 4.37 4.39 -6.61
N ALA A 68 3.89 3.23 -7.04
CA ALA A 68 2.75 3.15 -7.95
C ALA A 68 1.65 2.31 -7.32
N ILE A 69 0.41 2.75 -7.53
CA ILE A 69 -0.77 2.06 -7.03
C ILE A 69 -1.76 1.95 -8.18
N ASP A 70 -2.23 0.74 -8.44
CA ASP A 70 -3.22 0.49 -9.48
C ASP A 70 -4.30 -0.43 -8.96
N PHE A 71 -5.55 -0.07 -9.16
CA PHE A 71 -6.67 -0.91 -8.75
C PHE A 71 -7.41 -1.40 -9.98
N ASN A 72 -7.53 -2.72 -10.09
CA ASN A 72 -8.32 -3.37 -11.13
C ASN A 72 -9.66 -3.77 -10.54
N ASP A 73 -10.70 -3.00 -10.83
CA ASP A 73 -12.02 -3.23 -10.25
C ASP A 73 -12.72 -4.46 -10.83
N SER A 74 -12.39 -4.86 -12.06
CA SER A 74 -12.95 -6.07 -12.66
C SER A 74 -12.51 -7.32 -11.91
N GLU A 75 -11.25 -7.35 -11.50
CA GLU A 75 -10.66 -8.50 -10.81
C GLU A 75 -10.58 -8.29 -9.31
N GLN A 76 -10.88 -7.08 -8.85
CA GLN A 76 -10.76 -6.68 -7.45
C GLN A 76 -9.35 -6.95 -6.93
N VAL A 77 -8.36 -6.43 -7.64
CA VAL A 77 -6.95 -6.58 -7.29
C VAL A 77 -6.33 -5.19 -7.16
N LEU A 78 -5.68 -4.96 -6.02
CA LEU A 78 -4.93 -3.74 -5.76
C LEU A 78 -3.45 -4.06 -5.93
N SER A 79 -2.83 -3.48 -6.95
CA SER A 79 -1.41 -3.68 -7.24
C SER A 79 -0.62 -2.49 -6.71
N ILE A 80 0.39 -2.77 -5.91
CA ILE A 80 1.23 -1.73 -5.32
C ILE A 80 2.68 -2.04 -5.69
N SER A 81 3.39 -1.01 -6.17
CA SER A 81 4.81 -1.14 -6.49
C SER A 81 5.59 -0.16 -5.63
N ILE A 82 6.58 -0.67 -4.91
CA ILE A 82 7.43 0.13 -4.02
C ILE A 82 8.89 -0.11 -4.40
N PRO A 83 9.72 0.95 -4.50
CA PRO A 83 11.13 0.77 -4.85
C PRO A 83 11.83 -0.22 -3.91
N GLN A 84 12.71 -1.04 -4.48
CA GLN A 84 13.37 -2.12 -3.76
C GLN A 84 14.16 -1.65 -2.54
N LYS A 85 14.66 -0.42 -2.57
CA LYS A 85 15.45 0.09 -1.44
C LYS A 85 14.65 0.20 -0.15
N TYR A 86 13.32 0.14 -0.24
CA TYR A 86 12.44 0.20 0.93
C TYR A 86 11.96 -1.18 1.38
N MET A 87 12.34 -2.22 0.68
CA MET A 87 11.93 -3.57 1.02
C MET A 87 12.87 -4.15 2.08
N ALA A 88 12.35 -5.07 2.89
CA ALA A 88 13.16 -5.74 3.90
C ALA A 88 14.29 -6.52 3.24
N SER A 89 15.45 -6.59 3.91
CA SER A 89 16.63 -7.25 3.35
C SER A 89 16.42 -8.75 3.11
N THR A 90 15.48 -9.36 3.82
CA THR A 90 15.15 -10.77 3.64
C THR A 90 14.12 -11.01 2.54
N TYR A 91 13.59 -9.94 1.97
CA TYR A 91 12.60 -10.04 0.90
C TYR A 91 13.28 -10.45 -0.41
N SER A 92 12.69 -11.40 -1.10
CA SER A 92 13.23 -11.87 -2.37
C SER A 92 12.14 -12.04 -3.42
#